data_c898a357db517084a93a39877e508853
#
_entry.id   c898a357db517084a93a39877e508853
#
_cell.length_a   1.000
_cell.length_b   1.000
_cell.length_c   1.000
_cell.angle_alpha   90.00
_cell.angle_beta   90.00
_cell.angle_gamma   90.00
#
_symmetry.space_group_name_H-M   'P 1'
#
loop_
_entity.id
_entity.type
_entity.pdbx_description
1 polymer ?
#
loop_
_entity_poly.entity_id
_entity_poly.type
_entity_poly.pdbx_seq_one_letter_code
_entity_poly.pdbx_strand_id
1 'polypeptide(L)'
;MLDAGCGTGQTAAYVAQQYGCQVTGLDHHQLMVEKARKRVRPLGLPVQIVHGNTEALPFADRQFDLVLSESVIVFTDMPTTVQEFRRVLKPGGCLIAIEMVLEQPVLQQKLAHIKDFYGVSQILTEEQWVQLFQKAGFPSIHSEKYDLQFGVQNVPDFSLSEDVDVKYFEMLEHHMIMFESTKEILGFRVFKCKTFRVLG
;
A
#
# COMPACT_ATOMS: atom_id res chain seq x y z
N MET A 1 -7.14 6.07 12.08
CA MET A 1 -7.04 5.29 10.83
C MET A 1 -6.07 4.13 10.98
N LEU A 2 -6.13 3.15 10.08
CA LEU A 2 -5.14 2.08 9.92
C LEU A 2 -4.27 2.38 8.69
N ASP A 3 -2.95 2.32 8.84
CA ASP A 3 -1.94 2.29 7.77
C ASP A 3 -1.47 0.84 7.67
N ALA A 4 -2.00 0.09 6.69
CA ALA A 4 -1.81 -1.34 6.54
C ALA A 4 -0.62 -1.61 5.61
N GLY A 5 0.44 -2.22 6.15
CA GLY A 5 1.75 -2.34 5.51
C GLY A 5 2.54 -1.04 5.63
N CYS A 6 2.61 -0.48 6.84
CA CYS A 6 3.16 0.86 7.08
C CYS A 6 4.68 0.99 6.85
N GLY A 7 5.38 -0.12 6.56
CA GLY A 7 6.82 -0.11 6.34
C GLY A 7 7.58 0.55 7.50
N THR A 8 8.36 1.57 7.18
CA THR A 8 9.13 2.34 8.18
C THR A 8 8.33 3.44 8.88
N GLY A 9 6.99 3.48 8.70
CA GLY A 9 6.08 4.40 9.38
C GLY A 9 6.13 5.84 8.89
N GLN A 10 6.63 6.07 7.67
CA GLN A 10 6.75 7.42 7.11
C GLN A 10 5.37 8.04 6.84
N THR A 11 4.50 7.31 6.14
CA THR A 11 3.13 7.74 5.82
C THR A 11 2.31 7.89 7.09
N ALA A 12 2.40 6.92 8.02
CA ALA A 12 1.73 7.02 9.33
C ALA A 12 2.10 8.30 10.10
N ALA A 13 3.40 8.62 10.16
CA ALA A 13 3.89 9.83 10.83
C ALA A 13 3.40 11.10 10.12
N TYR A 14 3.52 11.14 8.78
CA TYR A 14 3.08 12.28 7.98
C TYR A 14 1.60 12.57 8.16
N VAL A 15 0.75 11.55 8.05
CA VAL A 15 -0.71 11.72 8.18
C VAL A 15 -1.09 12.17 9.60
N ALA A 16 -0.49 11.60 10.64
CA ALA A 16 -0.73 12.01 12.01
C ALA A 16 -0.32 13.48 12.24
N GLN A 17 0.81 13.90 11.68
CA GLN A 17 1.31 15.27 11.81
C GLN A 17 0.46 16.28 11.04
N GLN A 18 0.06 15.97 9.81
CA GLN A 18 -0.68 16.90 8.95
C GLN A 18 -2.14 17.04 9.35
N TYR A 19 -2.77 15.96 9.80
CA TYR A 19 -4.22 15.94 10.04
C TYR A 19 -4.60 15.78 11.51
N GLY A 20 -3.64 15.66 12.42
CA GLY A 20 -3.89 15.53 13.86
C GLY A 20 -4.70 14.27 14.24
N CYS A 21 -4.76 13.27 13.38
CA CYS A 21 -5.56 12.07 13.61
C CYS A 21 -4.75 10.95 14.29
N GLN A 22 -5.45 10.05 14.98
CA GLN A 22 -4.85 8.83 15.51
C GLN A 22 -4.56 7.84 14.38
N VAL A 23 -3.33 7.35 14.30
CA VAL A 23 -2.90 6.38 13.29
C VAL A 23 -2.40 5.11 13.97
N THR A 24 -2.89 3.97 13.51
CA THR A 24 -2.30 2.67 13.80
C THR A 24 -1.59 2.20 12.53
N GLY A 25 -0.26 2.07 12.59
CA GLY A 25 0.53 1.45 11.52
C GLY A 25 0.69 -0.04 11.82
N LEU A 26 0.51 -0.89 10.82
CA LEU A 26 0.73 -2.32 10.91
C LEU A 26 1.68 -2.78 9.83
N ASP A 27 2.66 -3.61 10.19
CA ASP A 27 3.54 -4.28 9.23
C ASP A 27 3.85 -5.70 9.70
N HIS A 28 4.06 -6.63 8.74
CA HIS A 28 4.37 -8.01 9.05
C HIS A 28 5.88 -8.25 9.24
N HIS A 29 6.71 -7.34 8.76
CA HIS A 29 8.17 -7.47 8.83
C HIS A 29 8.71 -6.80 10.08
N GLN A 30 9.26 -7.61 11.01
CA GLN A 30 9.74 -7.15 12.32
C GLN A 30 10.73 -5.97 12.23
N LEU A 31 11.66 -5.99 11.29
CA LEU A 31 12.61 -4.90 11.08
C LEU A 31 11.92 -3.59 10.68
N MET A 32 10.85 -3.65 9.86
CA MET A 32 10.08 -2.47 9.48
C MET A 32 9.35 -1.89 10.69
N VAL A 33 8.73 -2.75 11.49
CA VAL A 33 8.09 -2.37 12.77
C VAL A 33 9.07 -1.65 13.70
N GLU A 34 10.29 -2.17 13.86
CA GLU A 34 11.31 -1.55 14.71
C GLU A 34 11.75 -0.18 14.17
N LYS A 35 11.97 -0.08 12.86
CA LYS A 35 12.30 1.19 12.20
C LYS A 35 11.14 2.20 12.33
N ALA A 36 9.90 1.76 12.13
CA ALA A 36 8.72 2.60 12.30
C ALA A 36 8.59 3.13 13.74
N ARG A 37 8.73 2.27 14.74
CA ARG A 37 8.72 2.66 16.17
C ARG A 37 9.84 3.66 16.48
N LYS A 38 11.05 3.42 15.96
CA LYS A 38 12.17 4.35 16.12
C LYS A 38 11.88 5.72 15.49
N ARG A 39 11.22 5.75 14.34
CA ARG A 39 10.82 6.98 13.65
C ARG A 39 9.77 7.77 14.43
N VAL A 40 8.68 7.12 14.85
CA VAL A 40 7.52 7.84 15.42
C VAL A 40 7.72 8.25 16.87
N ARG A 41 8.53 7.49 17.64
CA ARG A 41 8.74 7.73 19.07
C ARG A 41 9.20 9.16 19.41
N PRO A 42 10.22 9.75 18.76
CA PRO A 42 10.70 11.10 19.09
C PRO A 42 9.75 12.20 18.66
N LEU A 43 8.76 11.90 17.80
CA LEU A 43 7.86 12.91 17.23
C LEU A 43 6.68 13.25 18.16
N GLY A 44 6.42 12.45 19.21
CA GLY A 44 5.28 12.66 20.12
C GLY A 44 3.91 12.61 19.43
N LEU A 45 3.82 12.00 18.23
CA LEU A 45 2.59 11.93 17.45
C LEU A 45 1.67 10.81 17.96
N PRO A 46 0.35 10.92 17.75
CA PRO A 46 -0.62 9.87 18.09
C PRO A 46 -0.56 8.69 17.13
N VAL A 47 0.61 8.06 17.04
CA VAL A 47 0.89 6.91 16.16
C VAL A 47 1.26 5.69 16.99
N GLN A 48 0.54 4.58 16.78
CA GLN A 48 0.86 3.27 17.34
C GLN A 48 1.35 2.35 16.24
N ILE A 49 2.45 1.60 16.46
CA ILE A 49 2.97 0.63 15.51
C ILE A 49 2.79 -0.80 16.04
N VAL A 50 2.10 -1.62 15.27
CA VAL A 50 1.72 -3.00 15.57
C VAL A 50 2.43 -3.94 14.59
N HIS A 51 2.96 -5.05 15.11
CA HIS A 51 3.44 -6.16 14.29
C HIS A 51 2.26 -7.09 14.01
N GLY A 52 1.97 -7.39 12.74
CA GLY A 52 0.84 -8.23 12.37
C GLY A 52 0.75 -8.49 10.87
N ASN A 53 -0.15 -9.41 10.50
CA ASN A 53 -0.41 -9.77 9.11
C ASN A 53 -1.71 -9.11 8.63
N THR A 54 -1.70 -8.54 7.43
CA THR A 54 -2.88 -7.95 6.80
C THR A 54 -3.94 -8.98 6.41
N GLU A 55 -3.55 -10.22 6.23
CA GLU A 55 -4.46 -11.35 5.99
C GLU A 55 -5.18 -11.86 7.25
N ALA A 56 -4.74 -11.40 8.43
CA ALA A 56 -5.35 -11.73 9.73
C ALA A 56 -5.11 -10.56 10.69
N LEU A 57 -5.84 -9.48 10.49
CA LEU A 57 -5.67 -8.24 11.24
C LEU A 57 -6.00 -8.43 12.73
N PRO A 58 -5.09 -8.07 13.66
CA PRO A 58 -5.31 -8.22 15.10
C PRO A 58 -6.19 -7.10 15.68
N PHE A 59 -7.25 -6.74 14.94
CA PHE A 59 -8.17 -5.67 15.30
C PHE A 59 -9.62 -6.16 15.29
N ALA A 60 -10.43 -5.52 16.11
CA ALA A 60 -11.87 -5.79 16.16
C ALA A 60 -12.58 -5.33 14.87
N ASP A 61 -13.74 -5.92 14.60
CA ASP A 61 -14.63 -5.48 13.54
C ASP A 61 -15.01 -4.01 13.74
N ARG A 62 -15.13 -3.27 12.65
CA ARG A 62 -15.63 -1.89 12.63
C ARG A 62 -14.85 -0.94 13.56
N GLN A 63 -13.54 -1.08 13.60
CA GLN A 63 -12.67 -0.28 14.46
C GLN A 63 -12.21 1.03 13.81
N PHE A 64 -11.98 1.04 12.50
CA PHE A 64 -11.35 2.15 11.80
C PHE A 64 -12.30 2.91 10.88
N ASP A 65 -12.14 4.23 10.82
CA ASP A 65 -12.85 5.11 9.88
C ASP A 65 -12.21 5.06 8.49
N LEU A 66 -10.90 4.82 8.45
CA LEU A 66 -10.09 4.76 7.23
C LEU A 66 -9.06 3.65 7.33
N VAL A 67 -8.91 2.88 6.26
CA VAL A 67 -7.76 2.00 6.00
C VAL A 67 -7.02 2.57 4.80
N LEU A 68 -5.71 2.76 4.94
CA LEU A 68 -4.79 3.08 3.85
C LEU A 68 -3.93 1.85 3.57
N SER A 69 -3.75 1.51 2.30
CA SER A 69 -2.89 0.43 1.81
C SER A 69 -2.12 0.92 0.59
N GLU A 70 -0.80 1.00 0.70
CA GLU A 70 0.08 1.49 -0.36
C GLU A 70 0.98 0.35 -0.87
N SER A 71 0.63 -0.23 -2.03
CA SER A 71 1.36 -1.34 -2.66
C SER A 71 1.57 -2.53 -1.71
N VAL A 72 0.50 -2.98 -1.06
CA VAL A 72 0.53 -4.08 -0.09
C VAL A 72 -0.30 -5.27 -0.56
N ILE A 73 -1.52 -5.02 -1.05
CA ILE A 73 -2.47 -6.09 -1.39
C ILE A 73 -1.87 -7.02 -2.43
N VAL A 74 -1.13 -6.48 -3.41
CA VAL A 74 -0.49 -7.24 -4.50
C VAL A 74 0.49 -8.33 -4.00
N PHE A 75 1.02 -8.20 -2.77
CA PHE A 75 1.97 -9.15 -2.16
C PHE A 75 1.31 -10.19 -1.23
N THR A 76 -0.02 -10.21 -1.14
CA THR A 76 -0.78 -11.02 -0.17
C THR A 76 -1.76 -11.95 -0.88
N ASP A 77 -2.47 -12.79 -0.12
CA ASP A 77 -3.74 -13.33 -0.58
C ASP A 77 -4.75 -12.19 -0.67
N MET A 78 -4.87 -11.63 -1.88
CA MET A 78 -5.63 -10.40 -2.12
C MET A 78 -7.09 -10.47 -1.63
N PRO A 79 -7.85 -11.57 -1.90
CA PRO A 79 -9.23 -11.70 -1.41
C PRO A 79 -9.30 -11.65 0.11
N THR A 80 -8.45 -12.38 0.80
CA THR A 80 -8.41 -12.43 2.28
C THR A 80 -8.05 -11.07 2.86
N THR A 81 -7.02 -10.43 2.32
CA THR A 81 -6.59 -9.10 2.78
C THR A 81 -7.69 -8.05 2.61
N VAL A 82 -8.34 -8.01 1.45
CA VAL A 82 -9.42 -7.04 1.20
C VAL A 82 -10.65 -7.30 2.07
N GLN A 83 -10.95 -8.58 2.38
CA GLN A 83 -12.01 -8.93 3.35
C GLN A 83 -11.67 -8.45 4.76
N GLU A 84 -10.42 -8.61 5.21
CA GLU A 84 -9.97 -8.11 6.50
C GLU A 84 -10.04 -6.57 6.58
N PHE A 85 -9.63 -5.87 5.52
CA PHE A 85 -9.79 -4.41 5.44
C PHE A 85 -11.27 -4.01 5.53
N ARG A 86 -12.13 -4.75 4.83
CA ARG A 86 -13.59 -4.52 4.91
C ARG A 86 -14.15 -4.80 6.31
N ARG A 87 -13.69 -5.85 6.98
CA ARG A 87 -14.13 -6.23 8.33
C ARG A 87 -13.83 -5.16 9.38
N VAL A 88 -12.60 -4.64 9.36
CA VAL A 88 -12.17 -3.65 10.37
C VAL A 88 -12.67 -2.23 10.11
N LEU A 89 -13.23 -1.95 8.93
CA LEU A 89 -13.83 -0.65 8.61
C LEU A 89 -15.23 -0.50 9.23
N LYS A 90 -15.44 0.66 9.86
CA LYS A 90 -16.75 1.09 10.35
C LYS A 90 -17.77 1.22 9.21
N PRO A 91 -19.08 1.19 9.51
CA PRO A 91 -20.11 1.63 8.57
C PRO A 91 -19.84 3.08 8.11
N GLY A 92 -19.83 3.30 6.81
CA GLY A 92 -19.46 4.59 6.20
C GLY A 92 -17.96 4.85 6.14
N GLY A 93 -17.13 3.92 6.60
CA GLY A 93 -15.66 3.99 6.50
C GLY A 93 -15.15 3.81 5.06
N CYS A 94 -13.88 4.11 4.84
CA CYS A 94 -13.25 4.11 3.52
C CYS A 94 -11.95 3.30 3.53
N LEU A 95 -11.74 2.47 2.51
CA LEU A 95 -10.44 1.96 2.12
C LEU A 95 -9.88 2.88 1.02
N ILE A 96 -8.65 3.33 1.19
CA ILE A 96 -7.82 3.91 0.13
C ILE A 96 -6.73 2.90 -0.17
N ALA A 97 -6.73 2.33 -1.37
CA ALA A 97 -5.70 1.43 -1.84
C ALA A 97 -4.97 2.06 -3.04
N ILE A 98 -3.65 2.07 -2.99
CA ILE A 98 -2.79 2.50 -4.09
C ILE A 98 -2.06 1.26 -4.58
N GLU A 99 -2.42 0.79 -5.78
CA GLU A 99 -1.94 -0.50 -6.26
C GLU A 99 -1.49 -0.44 -7.72
N MET A 100 -0.56 -1.33 -8.04
CA MET A 100 -0.09 -1.56 -9.40
C MET A 100 -1.21 -2.17 -10.25
N VAL A 101 -1.33 -1.69 -11.47
CA VAL A 101 -2.35 -2.09 -12.44
C VAL A 101 -1.72 -2.46 -13.77
N LEU A 102 -2.22 -3.51 -14.40
CA LEU A 102 -1.89 -3.85 -15.79
C LEU A 102 -2.72 -2.95 -16.72
N GLU A 103 -2.05 -2.03 -17.44
CA GLU A 103 -2.69 -1.04 -18.30
C GLU A 103 -3.10 -1.60 -19.66
N GLN A 104 -2.38 -2.61 -20.13
CA GLN A 104 -2.63 -3.22 -21.45
C GLN A 104 -2.25 -4.70 -21.48
N PRO A 105 -2.86 -5.50 -22.33
CA PRO A 105 -2.51 -6.91 -22.51
C PRO A 105 -1.05 -7.06 -22.90
N VAL A 106 -0.38 -8.05 -22.32
CA VAL A 106 1.00 -8.41 -22.64
C VAL A 106 1.12 -9.91 -22.84
N LEU A 107 2.17 -10.33 -23.55
CA LEU A 107 2.49 -11.73 -23.69
C LEU A 107 2.71 -12.38 -22.34
N GLN A 108 2.21 -13.60 -22.16
CA GLN A 108 2.30 -14.33 -20.89
C GLN A 108 3.74 -14.46 -20.37
N GLN A 109 4.70 -14.67 -21.27
CA GLN A 109 6.11 -14.75 -20.91
C GLN A 109 6.63 -13.45 -20.30
N LYS A 110 6.25 -12.28 -20.87
CA LYS A 110 6.63 -10.98 -20.32
C LYS A 110 5.95 -10.71 -18.97
N LEU A 111 4.67 -11.07 -18.85
CA LEU A 111 3.94 -10.96 -17.59
C LEU A 111 4.56 -11.82 -16.49
N ALA A 112 4.97 -13.06 -16.81
CA ALA A 112 5.65 -13.94 -15.88
C ALA A 112 6.97 -13.31 -15.39
N HIS A 113 7.79 -12.78 -16.30
CA HIS A 113 9.03 -12.10 -15.93
C HIS A 113 8.81 -10.88 -15.01
N ILE A 114 7.79 -10.07 -15.29
CA ILE A 114 7.42 -8.93 -14.43
C ILE A 114 7.01 -9.41 -13.04
N LYS A 115 6.18 -10.44 -12.97
CA LYS A 115 5.72 -11.03 -11.70
C LYS A 115 6.88 -11.57 -10.86
N ASP A 116 7.78 -12.30 -11.49
CA ASP A 116 8.97 -12.85 -10.83
C ASP A 116 9.87 -11.72 -10.30
N PHE A 117 10.07 -10.67 -11.09
CA PHE A 117 10.88 -9.54 -10.69
C PHE A 117 10.33 -8.81 -9.45
N TYR A 118 9.02 -8.54 -9.43
CA TYR A 118 8.37 -7.87 -8.29
C TYR A 118 7.99 -8.82 -7.15
N GLY A 119 8.11 -10.14 -7.34
CA GLY A 119 7.75 -11.14 -6.33
C GLY A 119 6.24 -11.23 -6.08
N VAL A 120 5.43 -10.93 -7.10
CA VAL A 120 3.97 -10.92 -6.99
C VAL A 120 3.33 -12.11 -7.70
N SER A 121 2.25 -12.66 -7.13
CA SER A 121 1.54 -13.78 -7.71
C SER A 121 0.69 -13.38 -8.91
N GLN A 122 0.13 -12.18 -8.89
CA GLN A 122 -0.78 -11.64 -9.91
C GLN A 122 -0.54 -10.15 -10.10
N ILE A 123 -0.83 -9.66 -11.31
CA ILE A 123 -0.96 -8.23 -11.61
C ILE A 123 -2.33 -8.08 -12.26
N LEU A 124 -3.21 -7.34 -11.63
CA LEU A 124 -4.60 -7.19 -12.03
C LEU A 124 -4.80 -5.98 -12.92
N THR A 125 -5.77 -6.06 -13.86
CA THR A 125 -6.29 -4.87 -14.55
C THR A 125 -7.14 -4.03 -13.58
N GLU A 126 -7.46 -2.80 -13.97
CA GLU A 126 -8.36 -1.94 -13.19
C GLU A 126 -9.72 -2.61 -12.94
N GLU A 127 -10.30 -3.25 -13.97
CA GLU A 127 -11.58 -3.94 -13.83
C GLU A 127 -11.50 -5.12 -12.86
N GLN A 128 -10.40 -5.87 -12.87
CA GLN A 128 -10.18 -6.98 -11.95
C GLN A 128 -10.04 -6.50 -10.50
N TRP A 129 -9.36 -5.36 -10.26
CA TRP A 129 -9.30 -4.72 -8.95
C TRP A 129 -10.69 -4.29 -8.48
N VAL A 130 -11.47 -3.64 -9.34
CA VAL A 130 -12.85 -3.25 -9.02
C VAL A 130 -13.69 -4.48 -8.66
N GLN A 131 -13.61 -5.56 -9.43
CA GLN A 131 -14.31 -6.81 -9.13
C GLN A 131 -13.88 -7.43 -7.79
N LEU A 132 -12.58 -7.37 -7.46
CA LEU A 132 -12.06 -7.84 -6.18
C LEU A 132 -12.70 -7.08 -5.00
N PHE A 133 -12.71 -5.75 -5.07
CA PHE A 133 -13.33 -4.91 -4.04
C PHE A 133 -14.85 -5.11 -3.95
N GLN A 134 -15.54 -5.28 -5.09
CA GLN A 134 -16.98 -5.59 -5.11
C GLN A 134 -17.29 -6.91 -4.42
N LYS A 135 -16.51 -7.97 -4.71
CA LYS A 135 -16.66 -9.29 -4.07
C LYS A 135 -16.43 -9.23 -2.56
N ALA A 136 -15.56 -8.35 -2.09
CA ALA A 136 -15.35 -8.12 -0.66
C ALA A 136 -16.46 -7.29 0.01
N GLY A 137 -17.46 -6.81 -0.77
CA GLY A 137 -18.63 -6.11 -0.23
C GLY A 137 -18.47 -4.60 -0.13
N PHE A 138 -17.64 -3.97 -0.95
CA PHE A 138 -17.61 -2.52 -1.11
C PHE A 138 -18.64 -2.08 -2.16
N PRO A 139 -19.69 -1.33 -1.77
CA PRO A 139 -20.77 -0.92 -2.68
C PRO A 139 -20.42 0.25 -3.59
N SER A 140 -19.40 1.02 -3.23
CA SER A 140 -18.96 2.19 -3.98
C SER A 140 -17.44 2.17 -4.10
N ILE A 141 -17.00 2.10 -5.35
CA ILE A 141 -15.57 2.05 -5.70
C ILE A 141 -15.35 3.16 -6.73
N HIS A 142 -14.41 4.03 -6.43
CA HIS A 142 -13.90 5.05 -7.33
C HIS A 142 -12.43 4.77 -7.61
N SER A 143 -12.05 4.76 -8.87
CA SER A 143 -10.69 4.55 -9.32
C SER A 143 -10.19 5.81 -10.00
N GLU A 144 -8.96 6.18 -9.71
CA GLU A 144 -8.28 7.34 -10.29
C GLU A 144 -6.86 6.96 -10.70
N LYS A 145 -6.51 7.27 -11.94
CA LYS A 145 -5.14 7.08 -12.42
C LYS A 145 -4.21 8.07 -11.72
N TYR A 146 -3.12 7.55 -11.21
CA TYR A 146 -2.08 8.36 -10.62
C TYR A 146 -0.90 8.42 -11.58
N ASP A 147 -0.65 9.57 -12.15
CA ASP A 147 0.54 9.81 -12.96
C ASP A 147 1.69 10.19 -12.02
N LEU A 148 2.64 9.26 -11.89
CA LEU A 148 3.87 9.51 -11.15
C LEU A 148 4.65 10.63 -11.83
N GLN A 149 4.50 11.85 -11.32
CA GLN A 149 5.36 12.96 -11.71
C GLN A 149 6.65 12.86 -10.91
N PHE A 150 7.68 12.25 -11.49
CA PHE A 150 9.04 12.35 -10.97
C PHE A 150 9.55 13.78 -11.18
N GLY A 151 9.07 14.71 -10.36
CA GLY A 151 9.59 16.06 -10.32
C GLY A 151 10.95 16.05 -9.61
N VAL A 152 11.97 16.53 -10.32
CA VAL A 152 13.35 16.67 -9.80
C VAL A 152 13.43 17.61 -8.57
N GLN A 153 12.33 18.26 -8.17
CA GLN A 153 12.33 19.33 -7.17
C GLN A 153 12.13 18.91 -5.71
N ASN A 154 11.81 17.65 -5.42
CA ASN A 154 11.67 17.17 -4.04
C ASN A 154 12.23 15.75 -3.89
N VAL A 155 13.47 15.52 -4.30
CA VAL A 155 14.19 14.34 -3.83
C VAL A 155 14.39 14.57 -2.33
N PRO A 156 13.76 13.77 -1.44
CA PRO A 156 14.08 13.87 -0.03
C PRO A 156 15.58 13.73 0.12
N ASP A 157 16.16 14.43 1.08
CA ASP A 157 17.57 14.32 1.39
C ASP A 157 17.91 12.84 1.67
N PHE A 158 18.29 12.12 0.63
CA PHE A 158 18.86 10.78 0.71
C PHE A 158 20.29 10.94 1.19
N SER A 159 20.45 11.20 2.47
CA SER A 159 21.71 10.94 3.11
C SER A 159 21.93 9.42 3.11
N LEU A 160 22.53 8.92 2.04
CA LEU A 160 23.03 7.55 2.01
C LEU A 160 24.04 7.39 3.14
N SER A 161 23.90 6.35 3.95
CA SER A 161 24.95 5.99 4.89
C SER A 161 26.24 5.70 4.11
N GLU A 162 27.40 6.07 4.65
CA GLU A 162 28.70 5.91 4.00
C GLU A 162 29.04 4.44 3.65
N ASP A 163 28.34 3.47 4.26
CA ASP A 163 28.52 2.02 4.11
C ASP A 163 27.38 1.32 3.36
N VAL A 164 26.87 1.90 2.25
CA VAL A 164 25.86 1.21 1.44
C VAL A 164 26.54 0.14 0.58
N ASP A 165 26.18 -1.13 0.80
CA ASP A 165 26.65 -2.28 0.02
C ASP A 165 26.30 -2.09 -1.48
N VAL A 166 27.28 -2.31 -2.36
CA VAL A 166 27.17 -2.17 -3.83
C VAL A 166 25.96 -2.91 -4.40
N LYS A 167 25.57 -4.04 -3.82
CA LYS A 167 24.37 -4.80 -4.23
C LYS A 167 23.07 -3.98 -4.22
N TYR A 168 22.95 -2.95 -3.36
CA TYR A 168 21.77 -2.10 -3.34
C TYR A 168 21.72 -1.15 -4.53
N PHE A 169 22.89 -0.71 -5.03
CA PHE A 169 22.96 0.09 -6.25
C PHE A 169 22.62 -0.75 -7.48
N GLU A 170 23.13 -1.98 -7.55
CA GLU A 170 22.78 -2.94 -8.61
C GLU A 170 21.28 -3.26 -8.61
N MET A 171 20.70 -3.46 -7.43
CA MET A 171 19.26 -3.68 -7.28
C MET A 171 18.44 -2.46 -7.75
N LEU A 172 18.90 -1.25 -7.42
CA LEU A 172 18.24 -0.02 -7.84
C LEU A 172 18.34 0.15 -9.37
N GLU A 173 19.50 -0.13 -9.96
CA GLU A 173 19.70 -0.09 -11.41
C GLU A 173 18.77 -1.08 -12.12
N HIS A 174 18.70 -2.33 -11.67
CA HIS A 174 17.79 -3.33 -12.20
C HIS A 174 16.32 -2.88 -12.07
N HIS A 175 15.96 -2.25 -10.95
CA HIS A 175 14.62 -1.71 -10.76
C HIS A 175 14.32 -0.58 -11.76
N MET A 176 15.25 0.33 -12.00
CA MET A 176 15.11 1.41 -12.97
C MET A 176 14.96 0.88 -14.40
N ILE A 177 15.75 -0.13 -14.78
CA ILE A 177 15.65 -0.79 -16.08
C ILE A 177 14.27 -1.47 -16.24
N MET A 178 13.82 -2.20 -15.22
CA MET A 178 12.50 -2.84 -15.24
C MET A 178 11.38 -1.80 -15.36
N PHE A 179 11.44 -0.75 -14.54
CA PHE A 179 10.47 0.35 -14.58
C PHE A 179 10.38 0.98 -15.98
N GLU A 180 11.51 1.34 -16.58
CA GLU A 180 11.55 1.95 -17.92
C GLU A 180 10.99 1.00 -18.99
N SER A 181 11.28 -0.30 -18.90
CA SER A 181 10.78 -1.33 -19.83
C SER A 181 9.30 -1.65 -19.67
N THR A 182 8.68 -1.26 -18.55
CA THR A 182 7.30 -1.61 -18.19
C THR A 182 6.37 -0.41 -18.02
N LYS A 183 6.84 0.81 -18.11
CA LYS A 183 6.06 2.05 -17.87
C LYS A 183 4.81 2.21 -18.76
N GLU A 184 4.82 1.60 -19.96
CA GLU A 184 3.64 1.57 -20.85
C GLU A 184 2.66 0.44 -20.51
N ILE A 185 3.10 -0.52 -19.69
CA ILE A 185 2.37 -1.75 -19.37
C ILE A 185 1.77 -1.69 -17.97
N LEU A 186 2.53 -1.11 -17.04
CA LEU A 186 2.17 -0.97 -15.64
C LEU A 186 1.86 0.49 -15.32
N GLY A 187 0.79 0.67 -14.57
CA GLY A 187 0.43 1.95 -14.01
C GLY A 187 0.05 1.80 -12.54
N PHE A 188 -0.38 2.90 -11.93
CA PHE A 188 -0.89 2.91 -10.57
C PHE A 188 -2.28 3.52 -10.53
N ARG A 189 -3.12 2.96 -9.66
CA ARG A 189 -4.47 3.49 -9.37
C ARG A 189 -4.62 3.75 -7.89
N VAL A 190 -5.31 4.84 -7.60
CA VAL A 190 -5.86 5.11 -6.27
C VAL A 190 -7.31 4.65 -6.27
N PHE A 191 -7.60 3.59 -5.53
CA PHE A 191 -8.95 3.09 -5.33
C PHE A 191 -9.51 3.64 -4.02
N LYS A 192 -10.66 4.30 -4.09
CA LYS A 192 -11.44 4.78 -2.93
C LYS A 192 -12.69 3.91 -2.79
N CYS A 193 -12.66 2.97 -1.84
CA CYS A 193 -13.73 1.99 -1.63
C CYS A 193 -14.49 2.35 -0.35
N LYS A 194 -15.79 2.68 -0.46
CA LYS A 194 -16.62 3.05 0.70
C LYS A 194 -17.47 1.88 1.17
N THR A 195 -17.67 1.79 2.48
CA THR A 195 -18.63 0.86 3.10
C THR A 195 -20.03 1.49 3.12
N PHE A 196 -21.08 0.67 3.31
CA PHE A 196 -22.43 1.19 3.51
C PHE A 196 -22.50 2.09 4.74
N ARG A 197 -23.23 3.23 4.64
CA ARG A 197 -23.71 3.93 5.83
C ARG A 197 -24.94 3.21 6.34
N VAL A 198 -24.97 2.84 7.59
CA VAL A 198 -26.22 2.48 8.25
C VAL A 198 -26.93 3.81 8.52
N LEU A 199 -28.04 4.04 7.82
CA LEU A 199 -28.97 5.12 8.17
C LEU A 199 -29.60 4.71 9.49
N GLY A 200 -29.22 5.38 10.59
CA GLY A 200 -29.84 5.24 11.88
C GLY A 200 -31.22 5.90 11.91
#